data_aff04f545ab52566eceb81d42f8b9d2e
#
_entry.id   aff04f545ab52566eceb81d42f8b9d2e
#
_cell.length_a   1.000
_cell.length_b   1.000
_cell.length_c   1.000
_cell.angle_alpha   90.00
_cell.angle_beta   90.00
_cell.angle_gamma   90.00
#
_symmetry.space_group_name_H-M   'P 1'
#
loop_
_entity.id
_entity.type
_entity.pdbx_description
1 polymer ?
#
loop_
_entity_poly.entity_id
_entity_poly.type
_entity_poly.pdbx_seq_one_letter_code
_entity_poly.pdbx_strand_id
1 'polypeptide(L)'
;MVFRRILAVGDIHGHVDKLRALWKKVAFDDNKDMLVFLGDYVDRGEKPVEVLRFVREQVARYENVYALCGNHEAMMLAYLKEYGLGRTLRGHFDIWLMNGGKVTKKQLAALSAAEADELIAFVKARPLYHRVQHDGQSILFVHAGINPHQQKQTSNDLLWIRDEFFSGYCGTELVVVGHTPTQSIGELDMGRNMPLFLQNNIIACDTGSFLPGGRISCVDVARYLTLRAEGHTLTAEEYASCCIQSA
;
A
#
# COMPACT_ATOMS: atom_id res chain seq x y z
N MET A 1 -13.16 17.18 -9.73
CA MET A 1 -12.01 17.27 -10.68
C MET A 1 -11.90 15.90 -11.34
N VAL A 2 -11.73 15.81 -12.67
CA VAL A 2 -11.52 14.53 -13.36
C VAL A 2 -10.01 14.35 -13.54
N PHE A 3 -9.45 13.34 -12.90
CA PHE A 3 -8.02 13.02 -13.06
C PHE A 3 -7.77 12.21 -14.32
N ARG A 4 -6.68 12.48 -15.02
CA ARG A 4 -6.25 11.69 -16.19
C ARG A 4 -5.70 10.33 -15.78
N ARG A 5 -4.94 10.28 -14.68
CA ARG A 5 -4.45 9.05 -14.07
C ARG A 5 -4.90 8.97 -12.62
N ILE A 6 -5.26 7.76 -12.20
CA ILE A 6 -5.52 7.42 -10.81
C ILE A 6 -4.54 6.31 -10.45
N LEU A 7 -3.55 6.67 -9.65
CA LEU A 7 -2.38 5.86 -9.37
C LEU A 7 -2.47 5.22 -7.99
N ALA A 8 -2.13 3.94 -7.89
CA ALA A 8 -2.03 3.21 -6.63
C ALA A 8 -0.64 2.61 -6.46
N VAL A 9 0.02 2.88 -5.33
CA VAL A 9 1.34 2.33 -5.00
C VAL A 9 1.19 1.29 -3.90
N GLY A 10 1.66 0.06 -4.17
CA GLY A 10 1.66 -1.05 -3.21
C GLY A 10 2.74 -0.91 -2.12
N ASP A 11 2.91 -1.98 -1.36
CA ASP A 11 3.74 -2.06 -0.16
C ASP A 11 5.21 -1.71 -0.42
N ILE A 12 5.79 -0.89 0.47
CA ILE A 12 7.13 -0.31 0.29
C ILE A 12 8.16 -0.95 1.22
N HIS A 13 7.78 -1.19 2.48
CA HIS A 13 8.60 -1.86 3.48
C HIS A 13 10.06 -1.39 3.56
N GLY A 14 10.27 -0.10 3.82
CA GLY A 14 11.61 0.45 4.07
C GLY A 14 12.54 0.50 2.84
N HIS A 15 12.07 0.22 1.63
CA HIS A 15 12.86 0.22 0.40
C HIS A 15 12.82 1.59 -0.31
N VAL A 16 13.37 2.63 0.33
CA VAL A 16 13.33 4.01 -0.18
C VAL A 16 13.99 4.19 -1.55
N ASP A 17 15.04 3.44 -1.86
CA ASP A 17 15.74 3.57 -3.13
C ASP A 17 14.87 3.04 -4.29
N LYS A 18 14.17 1.91 -4.07
CA LYS A 18 13.15 1.40 -4.99
C LYS A 18 12.00 2.42 -5.16
N LEU A 19 11.54 3.02 -4.07
CA LEU A 19 10.48 4.03 -4.09
C LEU A 19 10.89 5.27 -4.89
N ARG A 20 12.09 5.79 -4.67
CA ARG A 20 12.62 6.94 -5.43
C ARG A 20 12.77 6.65 -6.92
N ALA A 21 13.21 5.43 -7.25
CA ALA A 21 13.30 4.98 -8.65
C ALA A 21 11.92 4.88 -9.30
N LEU A 22 10.93 4.33 -8.58
CA LEU A 22 9.54 4.29 -9.03
C LEU A 22 8.97 5.69 -9.23
N TRP A 23 9.16 6.60 -8.27
CA TRP A 23 8.65 7.97 -8.32
C TRP A 23 9.12 8.72 -9.56
N LYS A 24 10.40 8.57 -9.92
CA LYS A 24 10.96 9.14 -11.16
C LYS A 24 10.26 8.61 -12.41
N LYS A 25 9.96 7.29 -12.44
CA LYS A 25 9.28 6.66 -13.59
C LYS A 25 7.81 7.05 -13.67
N VAL A 26 7.13 7.21 -12.52
CA VAL A 26 5.73 7.65 -12.45
C VAL A 26 5.57 9.04 -13.02
N ALA A 27 6.56 9.92 -12.87
CA ALA A 27 6.53 11.30 -13.36
C ALA A 27 5.18 11.97 -13.03
N PHE A 28 4.86 12.03 -11.72
CA PHE A 28 3.60 12.53 -11.21
C PHE A 28 3.35 13.99 -11.61
N ASP A 29 2.17 14.26 -12.17
CA ASP A 29 1.69 15.58 -12.58
C ASP A 29 0.51 15.97 -11.67
N ASP A 30 0.74 16.90 -10.74
CA ASP A 30 -0.24 17.34 -9.73
C ASP A 30 -1.51 17.99 -10.30
N ASN A 31 -1.47 18.42 -11.56
CA ASN A 31 -2.64 18.98 -12.24
C ASN A 31 -3.52 17.93 -12.91
N LYS A 32 -3.03 16.70 -13.09
CA LYS A 32 -3.69 15.67 -13.90
C LYS A 32 -3.84 14.32 -13.20
N ASP A 33 -3.03 14.06 -12.19
CA ASP A 33 -2.94 12.76 -11.56
C ASP A 33 -3.46 12.80 -10.11
N MET A 34 -4.05 11.70 -9.66
CA MET A 34 -4.27 11.39 -8.26
C MET A 34 -3.42 10.17 -7.89
N LEU A 35 -2.87 10.12 -6.69
CA LEU A 35 -2.08 8.99 -6.23
C LEU A 35 -2.44 8.59 -4.81
N VAL A 36 -2.56 7.27 -4.60
CA VAL A 36 -2.80 6.66 -3.28
C VAL A 36 -1.67 5.69 -2.96
N PHE A 37 -0.96 5.93 -1.86
CA PHE A 37 -0.10 4.94 -1.24
C PHE A 37 -0.94 4.01 -0.36
N LEU A 38 -0.87 2.70 -0.57
CA LEU A 38 -1.77 1.71 0.04
C LEU A 38 -1.38 1.27 1.46
N GLY A 39 -0.30 1.81 2.03
CA GLY A 39 0.21 1.45 3.36
C GLY A 39 1.52 0.66 3.32
N ASP A 40 1.90 0.14 4.49
CA ASP A 40 3.11 -0.65 4.72
C ASP A 40 4.39 0.04 4.24
N TYR A 41 4.63 1.23 4.79
CA TYR A 41 5.83 2.03 4.55
C TYR A 41 7.03 1.53 5.34
N VAL A 42 6.75 1.04 6.56
CA VAL A 42 7.74 0.66 7.57
C VAL A 42 8.12 -0.81 7.50
N ASP A 43 9.14 -1.17 8.28
CA ASP A 43 9.60 -2.52 8.57
C ASP A 43 10.31 -3.25 7.41
N ARG A 44 10.93 -4.38 7.71
CA ARG A 44 11.60 -5.32 6.79
C ARG A 44 12.81 -4.73 6.07
N GLY A 45 12.63 -3.68 5.29
CA GLY A 45 13.71 -3.03 4.53
C GLY A 45 14.62 -2.16 5.39
N GLU A 46 15.69 -1.65 4.77
CA GLU A 46 16.79 -1.00 5.50
C GLU A 46 16.51 0.43 5.96
N LYS A 47 15.57 1.16 5.29
CA LYS A 47 15.41 2.61 5.46
C LYS A 47 13.94 3.04 5.70
N PRO A 48 13.21 2.44 6.67
CA PRO A 48 11.79 2.74 6.89
C PRO A 48 11.53 4.20 7.27
N VAL A 49 12.40 4.84 8.03
CA VAL A 49 12.26 6.25 8.39
C VAL A 49 12.38 7.17 7.18
N GLU A 50 13.27 6.86 6.24
CA GLU A 50 13.38 7.63 5.00
C GLU A 50 12.14 7.46 4.11
N VAL A 51 11.53 6.27 4.09
CA VAL A 51 10.25 6.04 3.40
C VAL A 51 9.15 6.89 4.03
N LEU A 52 9.02 6.91 5.37
CA LEU A 52 8.04 7.76 6.06
C LEU A 52 8.24 9.25 5.75
N ARG A 53 9.49 9.73 5.77
CA ARG A 53 9.81 11.11 5.40
C ARG A 53 9.36 11.41 3.97
N PHE A 54 9.70 10.52 3.03
CA PHE A 54 9.33 10.68 1.62
C PHE A 54 7.82 10.74 1.45
N VAL A 55 7.07 9.77 1.97
CA VAL A 55 5.61 9.72 1.81
C VAL A 55 4.95 10.93 2.48
N ARG A 56 5.41 11.33 3.70
CA ARG A 56 4.92 12.54 4.37
C ARG A 56 5.15 13.80 3.53
N GLU A 57 6.32 13.93 2.91
CA GLU A 57 6.64 15.06 2.03
C GLU A 57 5.70 15.11 0.84
N GLN A 58 5.46 13.98 0.15
CA GLN A 58 4.57 13.96 -1.00
C GLN A 58 3.12 14.32 -0.62
N VAL A 59 2.62 13.76 0.48
CA VAL A 59 1.27 14.08 1.00
C VAL A 59 1.14 15.54 1.44
N ALA A 60 2.20 16.13 1.97
CA ALA A 60 2.18 17.54 2.36
C ALA A 60 2.30 18.50 1.17
N ARG A 61 2.98 18.05 0.11
CA ARG A 61 3.26 18.85 -1.08
C ARG A 61 2.09 18.90 -2.07
N TYR A 62 1.33 17.81 -2.20
CA TYR A 62 0.32 17.64 -3.24
C TYR A 62 -1.05 17.31 -2.63
N GLU A 63 -2.09 18.09 -2.97
CA GLU A 63 -3.46 17.91 -2.45
C GLU A 63 -4.12 16.60 -2.90
N ASN A 64 -3.67 16.04 -4.03
CA ASN A 64 -4.19 14.83 -4.67
C ASN A 64 -3.28 13.61 -4.46
N VAL A 65 -2.37 13.66 -3.49
CA VAL A 65 -1.59 12.52 -3.02
C VAL A 65 -2.10 12.09 -1.64
N TYR A 66 -2.54 10.86 -1.55
CA TYR A 66 -3.10 10.25 -0.34
C TYR A 66 -2.22 9.10 0.15
N ALA A 67 -2.27 8.86 1.44
CA ALA A 67 -1.56 7.75 2.06
C ALA A 67 -2.47 7.05 3.07
N LEU A 68 -2.56 5.73 3.00
CA LEU A 68 -3.35 4.90 3.90
C LEU A 68 -2.49 4.34 5.03
N CYS A 69 -3.14 3.89 6.10
CA CYS A 69 -2.51 3.09 7.14
C CYS A 69 -2.47 1.63 6.70
N GLY A 70 -1.31 0.98 6.74
CA GLY A 70 -1.17 -0.47 6.61
C GLY A 70 -1.15 -1.17 7.97
N ASN A 71 -1.15 -2.51 7.96
CA ASN A 71 -1.09 -3.28 9.19
C ASN A 71 0.26 -3.14 9.91
N HIS A 72 1.35 -2.89 9.21
CA HIS A 72 2.65 -2.63 9.82
C HIS A 72 2.67 -1.30 10.57
N GLU A 73 2.05 -0.26 10.04
CA GLU A 73 1.84 1.01 10.76
C GLU A 73 0.95 0.80 11.98
N ALA A 74 -0.13 0.01 11.88
CA ALA A 74 -1.01 -0.28 13.00
C ALA A 74 -0.30 -1.06 14.12
N MET A 75 0.53 -2.06 13.78
CA MET A 75 1.36 -2.79 14.75
C MET A 75 2.36 -1.86 15.44
N MET A 76 3.03 -0.99 14.67
CA MET A 76 3.96 0.03 15.21
C MET A 76 3.26 0.93 16.23
N LEU A 77 2.10 1.49 15.87
CA LEU A 77 1.34 2.38 16.76
C LEU A 77 0.87 1.68 18.03
N ALA A 78 0.42 0.42 17.93
CA ALA A 78 0.03 -0.37 19.10
C ALA A 78 1.21 -0.60 20.04
N TYR A 79 2.36 -1.00 19.50
CA TYR A 79 3.60 -1.17 20.27
C TYR A 79 4.03 0.13 20.97
N LEU A 80 4.06 1.25 20.22
CA LEU A 80 4.51 2.54 20.76
C LEU A 80 3.57 3.07 21.85
N LYS A 81 2.27 2.84 21.71
CA LYS A 81 1.28 3.19 22.73
C LYS A 81 1.51 2.45 24.04
N GLU A 82 1.87 1.17 23.98
CA GLU A 82 2.03 0.31 25.15
C GLU A 82 3.42 0.44 25.78
N TYR A 83 4.47 0.50 24.96
CA TYR A 83 5.85 0.39 25.44
C TYR A 83 6.72 1.63 25.22
N GLY A 84 6.34 2.54 24.31
CA GLY A 84 7.18 3.66 23.89
C GLY A 84 8.42 3.23 23.09
N LEU A 85 9.20 4.19 22.59
CA LEU A 85 10.42 3.94 21.81
C LEU A 85 11.59 3.40 22.63
N GLY A 86 11.75 3.90 23.86
CA GLY A 86 12.94 3.64 24.70
C GLY A 86 12.95 2.27 25.40
N ARG A 87 11.86 1.55 25.44
CA ARG A 87 11.77 0.31 26.23
C ARG A 87 12.34 -0.89 25.48
N THR A 88 13.28 -1.57 26.10
CA THR A 88 13.77 -2.87 25.63
C THR A 88 12.97 -3.97 26.30
N LEU A 89 12.18 -4.71 25.52
CA LEU A 89 11.45 -5.88 26.01
C LEU A 89 12.40 -7.07 26.04
N ARG A 90 12.80 -7.49 27.26
CA ARG A 90 13.55 -8.75 27.44
C ARG A 90 12.54 -9.86 27.70
N GLY A 91 12.56 -10.88 26.81
CA GLY A 91 11.74 -12.09 26.98
C GLY A 91 10.26 -11.94 26.61
N HIS A 92 9.82 -10.84 26.05
CA HIS A 92 8.46 -10.66 25.56
C HIS A 92 8.38 -10.88 24.04
N PHE A 93 7.31 -11.58 23.64
CA PHE A 93 6.95 -11.85 22.27
C PHE A 93 6.10 -10.68 21.77
N ASP A 94 6.62 -9.87 20.86
CA ASP A 94 5.85 -8.78 20.26
C ASP A 94 5.71 -8.97 18.76
N ILE A 95 4.46 -8.94 18.28
CA ILE A 95 4.13 -9.22 16.89
C ILE A 95 4.77 -8.22 15.93
N TRP A 96 4.86 -6.94 16.29
CA TRP A 96 5.51 -5.95 15.43
C TRP A 96 7.00 -6.21 15.25
N LEU A 97 7.71 -6.45 16.36
CA LEU A 97 9.16 -6.70 16.34
C LEU A 97 9.52 -7.98 15.56
N MET A 98 8.61 -8.98 15.57
CA MET A 98 8.79 -10.23 14.83
C MET A 98 8.50 -10.07 13.34
N ASN A 99 7.60 -9.16 12.97
CA ASN A 99 7.27 -8.88 11.57
C ASN A 99 8.21 -7.85 10.92
N GLY A 100 9.39 -7.61 11.49
CA GLY A 100 10.40 -6.72 10.90
C GLY A 100 10.50 -5.34 11.54
N GLY A 101 9.72 -5.05 12.59
CA GLY A 101 9.66 -3.74 13.26
C GLY A 101 10.94 -3.30 13.98
N LYS A 102 11.90 -4.22 14.20
CA LYS A 102 13.16 -3.91 14.90
C LYS A 102 13.95 -2.79 14.21
N VAL A 103 14.00 -2.79 12.87
CA VAL A 103 14.73 -1.78 12.09
C VAL A 103 14.04 -0.42 12.22
N THR A 104 12.72 -0.37 12.11
CA THR A 104 11.92 0.86 12.27
C THR A 104 12.09 1.44 13.66
N LYS A 105 11.92 0.61 14.71
CA LYS A 105 12.12 1.01 16.09
C LYS A 105 13.51 1.62 16.33
N LYS A 106 14.56 0.96 15.84
CA LYS A 106 15.95 1.42 15.98
C LYS A 106 16.14 2.80 15.34
N GLN A 107 15.61 3.00 14.12
CA GLN A 107 15.76 4.26 13.41
C GLN A 107 14.94 5.39 14.02
N LEU A 108 13.69 5.13 14.43
CA LEU A 108 12.89 6.11 15.15
C LEU A 108 13.54 6.54 16.47
N ALA A 109 14.09 5.60 17.23
CA ALA A 109 14.79 5.89 18.49
C ALA A 109 16.11 6.67 18.33
N ALA A 110 16.66 6.71 17.12
CA ALA A 110 17.86 7.49 16.80
C ALA A 110 17.57 8.93 16.36
N LEU A 111 16.29 9.28 16.16
CA LEU A 111 15.87 10.64 15.82
C LEU A 111 15.79 11.53 17.08
N SER A 112 15.69 12.84 16.85
CA SER A 112 15.22 13.73 17.90
C SER A 112 13.78 13.38 18.31
N ALA A 113 13.40 13.63 19.55
CA ALA A 113 12.04 13.37 20.02
C ALA A 113 10.99 14.10 19.14
N ALA A 114 11.25 15.35 18.79
CA ALA A 114 10.36 16.13 17.93
C ALA A 114 10.14 15.49 16.56
N GLU A 115 11.19 15.02 15.91
CA GLU A 115 11.08 14.39 14.59
C GLU A 115 10.40 13.02 14.67
N ALA A 116 10.70 12.22 15.69
CA ALA A 116 10.03 10.95 15.91
C ALA A 116 8.53 11.16 16.14
N ASP A 117 8.15 12.13 16.97
CA ASP A 117 6.75 12.48 17.26
C ASP A 117 6.01 12.96 16.00
N GLU A 118 6.66 13.78 15.16
CA GLU A 118 6.08 14.20 13.87
C GLU A 118 5.79 13.03 12.94
N LEU A 119 6.71 12.07 12.79
CA LEU A 119 6.52 10.90 11.95
C LEU A 119 5.43 9.97 12.52
N ILE A 120 5.42 9.76 13.83
CA ILE A 120 4.39 8.97 14.51
C ILE A 120 3.02 9.64 14.36
N ALA A 121 2.93 10.96 14.53
CA ALA A 121 1.70 11.72 14.32
C ALA A 121 1.21 11.64 12.87
N PHE A 122 2.14 11.71 11.89
CA PHE A 122 1.81 11.51 10.49
C PHE A 122 1.17 10.13 10.27
N VAL A 123 1.77 9.06 10.76
CA VAL A 123 1.23 7.69 10.62
C VAL A 123 -0.14 7.58 11.30
N LYS A 124 -0.27 8.09 12.53
CA LYS A 124 -1.53 8.06 13.30
C LYS A 124 -2.69 8.75 12.59
N ALA A 125 -2.41 9.75 11.77
CA ALA A 125 -3.41 10.51 11.01
C ALA A 125 -3.82 9.82 9.70
N ARG A 126 -3.25 8.67 9.34
CA ARG A 126 -3.59 8.01 8.06
C ARG A 126 -4.94 7.31 8.15
N PRO A 127 -5.82 7.51 7.14
CA PRO A 127 -7.08 6.80 7.06
C PRO A 127 -6.84 5.32 6.71
N LEU A 128 -7.84 4.48 6.97
CA LEU A 128 -7.80 3.05 6.63
C LEU A 128 -8.19 2.78 5.18
N TYR A 129 -8.90 3.69 4.54
CA TYR A 129 -9.33 3.61 3.15
C TYR A 129 -9.52 4.99 2.53
N HIS A 130 -9.54 5.03 1.21
CA HIS A 130 -9.91 6.18 0.42
C HIS A 130 -10.86 5.75 -0.71
N ARG A 131 -11.93 6.51 -0.98
CA ARG A 131 -12.91 6.16 -2.00
C ARG A 131 -13.10 7.31 -2.97
N VAL A 132 -13.13 7.01 -4.26
CA VAL A 132 -13.38 8.00 -5.30
C VAL A 132 -14.37 7.47 -6.33
N GLN A 133 -14.95 8.40 -7.08
CA GLN A 133 -15.76 8.10 -8.27
C GLN A 133 -14.99 8.53 -9.51
N HIS A 134 -14.91 7.65 -10.50
CA HIS A 134 -14.30 7.94 -11.79
C HIS A 134 -15.10 7.30 -12.92
N ASP A 135 -15.56 8.10 -13.87
CA ASP A 135 -16.36 7.67 -15.03
C ASP A 135 -17.54 6.72 -14.67
N GLY A 136 -18.24 7.05 -13.57
CA GLY A 136 -19.36 6.25 -13.07
C GLY A 136 -18.97 5.00 -12.26
N GLN A 137 -17.67 4.66 -12.17
CA GLN A 137 -17.17 3.55 -11.38
C GLN A 137 -16.75 4.02 -9.97
N SER A 138 -17.24 3.35 -8.93
CA SER A 138 -16.72 3.52 -7.57
C SER A 138 -15.42 2.73 -7.42
N ILE A 139 -14.38 3.40 -6.87
CA ILE A 139 -13.07 2.81 -6.62
C ILE A 139 -12.78 2.96 -5.14
N LEU A 140 -12.50 1.84 -4.47
CA LEU A 140 -12.08 1.78 -3.08
C LEU A 140 -10.60 1.43 -3.00
N PHE A 141 -9.80 2.30 -2.43
CA PHE A 141 -8.43 2.01 -2.03
C PHE A 141 -8.43 1.62 -0.55
N VAL A 142 -7.89 0.46 -0.24
CA VAL A 142 -7.79 -0.08 1.13
C VAL A 142 -6.54 -0.93 1.23
N HIS A 143 -5.95 -1.03 2.43
CA HIS A 143 -4.68 -1.75 2.56
C HIS A 143 -4.80 -3.23 2.23
N ALA A 144 -5.68 -3.99 2.93
CA ALA A 144 -5.79 -5.44 2.76
C ALA A 144 -7.01 -5.90 1.96
N GLY A 145 -8.18 -5.31 2.21
CA GLY A 145 -9.42 -5.68 1.55
C GLY A 145 -10.63 -5.33 2.39
N ILE A 146 -11.76 -5.94 2.04
CA ILE A 146 -13.02 -5.83 2.77
C ILE A 146 -13.58 -7.23 3.02
N ASN A 147 -14.25 -7.42 4.14
CA ASN A 147 -14.92 -8.69 4.44
C ASN A 147 -16.21 -8.79 3.60
N PRO A 148 -16.31 -9.75 2.66
CA PRO A 148 -17.44 -9.85 1.74
C PRO A 148 -18.75 -10.26 2.43
N HIS A 149 -18.67 -10.78 3.66
CA HIS A 149 -19.80 -11.26 4.44
C HIS A 149 -20.34 -10.23 5.45
N GLN A 150 -19.71 -9.04 5.53
CA GLN A 150 -20.08 -7.99 6.48
C GLN A 150 -20.37 -6.67 5.80
N GLN A 151 -21.50 -6.03 6.15
CA GLN A 151 -21.80 -4.68 5.66
C GLN A 151 -20.93 -3.61 6.32
N LYS A 152 -20.65 -3.78 7.64
CA LYS A 152 -19.80 -2.85 8.40
C LYS A 152 -18.42 -3.47 8.57
N GLN A 153 -17.45 -2.89 7.92
CA GLN A 153 -16.06 -3.33 7.99
C GLN A 153 -15.42 -2.93 9.32
N THR A 154 -14.64 -3.82 9.89
CA THR A 154 -13.78 -3.53 11.05
C THR A 154 -12.39 -3.07 10.59
N SER A 155 -11.63 -2.43 11.48
CA SER A 155 -10.22 -2.12 11.19
C SER A 155 -9.40 -3.39 10.94
N ASN A 156 -9.77 -4.50 11.56
CA ASN A 156 -9.12 -5.78 11.32
C ASN A 156 -9.36 -6.29 9.89
N ASP A 157 -10.59 -6.19 9.37
CA ASP A 157 -10.88 -6.55 7.99
C ASP A 157 -10.05 -5.69 7.02
N LEU A 158 -10.07 -4.37 7.19
CA LEU A 158 -9.40 -3.44 6.29
C LEU A 158 -7.86 -3.57 6.29
N LEU A 159 -7.27 -4.10 7.38
CA LEU A 159 -5.82 -4.17 7.57
C LEU A 159 -5.23 -5.59 7.42
N TRP A 160 -6.04 -6.66 7.50
CA TRP A 160 -5.49 -8.02 7.65
C TRP A 160 -6.14 -9.09 6.78
N ILE A 161 -7.33 -8.87 6.22
CA ILE A 161 -8.04 -9.87 5.43
C ILE A 161 -7.21 -10.32 4.22
N ARG A 162 -7.29 -11.59 3.85
CA ARG A 162 -6.56 -12.19 2.72
C ARG A 162 -7.49 -13.05 1.86
N ASP A 163 -7.34 -14.36 1.91
CA ASP A 163 -8.00 -15.33 1.02
C ASP A 163 -9.52 -15.19 0.98
N GLU A 164 -10.15 -14.90 2.11
CA GLU A 164 -11.59 -14.68 2.21
C GLU A 164 -12.05 -13.49 1.33
N PHE A 165 -11.25 -12.43 1.25
CA PHE A 165 -11.52 -11.31 0.37
C PHE A 165 -11.34 -11.69 -1.11
N PHE A 166 -10.18 -12.27 -1.45
CA PHE A 166 -9.87 -12.58 -2.85
C PHE A 166 -10.84 -13.60 -3.46
N SER A 167 -11.28 -14.58 -2.68
CA SER A 167 -12.19 -15.63 -3.13
C SER A 167 -13.67 -15.28 -3.02
N GLY A 168 -14.05 -14.45 -2.04
CA GLY A 168 -15.45 -14.19 -1.70
C GLY A 168 -16.01 -12.87 -2.23
N TYR A 169 -15.15 -11.91 -2.60
CA TYR A 169 -15.66 -10.62 -3.08
C TYR A 169 -16.33 -10.73 -4.46
N CYS A 170 -17.54 -10.22 -4.56
CA CYS A 170 -18.35 -10.19 -5.79
C CYS A 170 -19.10 -8.85 -6.00
N GLY A 171 -18.62 -7.79 -5.35
CA GLY A 171 -19.20 -6.45 -5.46
C GLY A 171 -18.91 -5.78 -6.80
N THR A 172 -19.64 -4.69 -7.06
CA THR A 172 -19.49 -3.86 -8.28
C THR A 172 -18.42 -2.77 -8.13
N GLU A 173 -18.05 -2.42 -6.90
CA GLU A 173 -16.99 -1.45 -6.62
C GLU A 173 -15.63 -2.04 -6.99
N LEU A 174 -14.77 -1.30 -7.64
CA LEU A 174 -13.40 -1.73 -7.89
C LEU A 174 -12.59 -1.54 -6.60
N VAL A 175 -12.00 -2.61 -6.06
CA VAL A 175 -11.20 -2.57 -4.82
C VAL A 175 -9.72 -2.73 -5.16
N VAL A 176 -8.92 -1.74 -4.76
CA VAL A 176 -7.48 -1.69 -5.02
C VAL A 176 -6.72 -1.89 -3.70
N VAL A 177 -5.89 -2.92 -3.64
CA VAL A 177 -5.25 -3.40 -2.39
C VAL A 177 -3.74 -3.61 -2.51
N GLY A 178 -3.07 -3.58 -1.35
CA GLY A 178 -1.70 -4.01 -1.10
C GLY A 178 -1.65 -5.30 -0.27
N HIS A 179 -0.85 -5.31 0.81
CA HIS A 179 -0.84 -6.26 1.92
C HIS A 179 -0.49 -7.71 1.58
N THR A 180 -1.15 -8.30 0.61
CA THR A 180 -0.94 -9.70 0.24
C THR A 180 -0.06 -9.74 -1.01
N PRO A 181 1.20 -10.20 -0.87
CA PRO A 181 2.08 -10.31 -2.02
C PRO A 181 1.44 -11.12 -3.14
N THR A 182 1.45 -10.58 -4.37
CA THR A 182 0.84 -11.24 -5.53
C THR A 182 1.37 -12.65 -5.74
N GLN A 183 2.58 -12.95 -5.28
CA GLN A 183 3.18 -14.28 -5.28
C GLN A 183 2.38 -15.32 -4.49
N SER A 184 1.61 -14.89 -3.49
CA SER A 184 0.83 -15.76 -2.60
C SER A 184 -0.68 -15.72 -2.84
N ILE A 185 -1.14 -15.02 -3.88
CA ILE A 185 -2.57 -14.99 -4.23
C ILE A 185 -2.87 -16.14 -5.20
N GLY A 186 -3.80 -17.02 -4.81
CA GLY A 186 -4.08 -18.26 -5.53
C GLY A 186 -2.95 -19.29 -5.34
N GLU A 187 -2.49 -19.91 -6.42
CA GLU A 187 -1.33 -20.79 -6.37
C GLU A 187 -0.04 -19.99 -6.13
N LEU A 188 0.81 -20.52 -5.25
CA LEU A 188 2.10 -19.89 -4.91
C LEU A 188 3.00 -19.82 -6.15
N ASP A 189 3.35 -18.62 -6.56
CA ASP A 189 4.26 -18.36 -7.68
C ASP A 189 5.31 -17.31 -7.29
N MET A 190 6.47 -17.76 -6.84
CA MET A 190 7.59 -16.90 -6.44
C MET A 190 8.24 -16.14 -7.61
N GLY A 191 7.96 -16.52 -8.85
CA GLY A 191 8.37 -15.79 -10.06
C GLY A 191 7.47 -14.60 -10.40
N ARG A 192 6.28 -14.55 -9.82
CA ARG A 192 5.33 -13.46 -10.05
C ARG A 192 5.83 -12.16 -9.41
N ASN A 193 5.96 -11.12 -10.19
CA ASN A 193 6.42 -9.81 -9.72
C ASN A 193 5.60 -8.65 -10.33
N MET A 194 4.38 -8.94 -10.81
CA MET A 194 3.45 -7.99 -11.40
C MET A 194 2.19 -7.86 -10.54
N PRO A 195 1.52 -6.70 -10.56
CA PRO A 195 0.18 -6.55 -10.03
C PRO A 195 -0.80 -7.56 -10.65
N LEU A 196 -1.83 -7.93 -9.90
CA LEU A 196 -2.91 -8.79 -10.38
C LEU A 196 -4.19 -7.99 -10.59
N PHE A 197 -4.83 -8.23 -11.73
CA PHE A 197 -6.13 -7.68 -12.08
C PHE A 197 -7.14 -8.84 -12.12
N LEU A 198 -7.92 -8.98 -11.06
CA LEU A 198 -8.83 -10.10 -10.90
C LEU A 198 -10.21 -9.79 -11.51
N GLN A 199 -10.88 -10.81 -12.03
CA GLN A 199 -12.19 -10.65 -12.70
C GLN A 199 -13.30 -10.17 -11.75
N ASN A 200 -13.14 -10.40 -10.46
CA ASN A 200 -14.09 -10.00 -9.43
C ASN A 200 -13.88 -8.56 -8.91
N ASN A 201 -13.41 -7.64 -9.75
CA ASN A 201 -13.19 -6.23 -9.43
C ASN A 201 -12.16 -5.98 -8.32
N ILE A 202 -11.06 -6.73 -8.31
CA ILE A 202 -9.94 -6.53 -7.41
C ILE A 202 -8.67 -6.23 -8.21
N ILE A 203 -7.89 -5.23 -7.78
CA ILE A 203 -6.52 -5.00 -8.23
C ILE A 203 -5.60 -5.17 -7.02
N ALA A 204 -4.67 -6.14 -7.07
CA ALA A 204 -3.67 -6.37 -6.04
C ALA A 204 -2.32 -5.80 -6.46
N CYS A 205 -1.81 -4.83 -5.70
CA CYS A 205 -0.65 -4.01 -6.05
C CYS A 205 0.64 -4.40 -5.31
N ASP A 206 0.57 -5.23 -4.25
CA ASP A 206 1.77 -5.66 -3.51
C ASP A 206 2.54 -6.70 -4.31
N THR A 207 3.64 -6.29 -4.90
CA THR A 207 4.53 -7.16 -5.68
C THR A 207 5.76 -7.61 -4.89
N GLY A 208 5.61 -7.66 -3.55
CA GLY A 208 6.59 -8.23 -2.64
C GLY A 208 7.90 -7.44 -2.56
N SER A 209 7.85 -6.13 -2.34
CA SER A 209 9.03 -5.25 -2.34
C SER A 209 10.21 -5.78 -1.50
N PHE A 210 9.92 -6.54 -0.44
CA PHE A 210 10.89 -7.14 0.49
C PHE A 210 11.30 -8.58 0.12
N LEU A 211 10.63 -9.22 -0.85
CA LEU A 211 10.96 -10.56 -1.32
C LEU A 211 12.14 -10.53 -2.32
N PRO A 212 12.89 -11.63 -2.47
CA PRO A 212 13.89 -11.75 -3.51
C PRO A 212 13.27 -11.53 -4.91
N GLY A 213 13.83 -10.61 -5.69
CA GLY A 213 13.28 -10.23 -6.99
C GLY A 213 12.00 -9.37 -6.95
N GLY A 214 11.47 -9.10 -5.76
CA GLY A 214 10.26 -8.30 -5.58
C GLY A 214 10.49 -6.82 -5.88
N ARG A 215 9.40 -6.14 -6.27
CA ARG A 215 9.40 -4.74 -6.71
C ARG A 215 8.36 -3.93 -5.95
N ILE A 216 8.46 -2.61 -6.03
CA ILE A 216 7.35 -1.71 -5.71
C ILE A 216 6.64 -1.41 -7.02
N SER A 217 5.33 -1.60 -7.05
CA SER A 217 4.50 -1.35 -8.22
C SER A 217 3.58 -0.16 -8.01
N CYS A 218 3.39 0.61 -9.08
CA CYS A 218 2.37 1.64 -9.21
C CYS A 218 1.43 1.23 -10.34
N VAL A 219 0.12 1.17 -10.06
CA VAL A 219 -0.91 0.83 -11.03
C VAL A 219 -1.68 2.08 -11.44
N ASP A 220 -1.84 2.30 -12.74
CA ASP A 220 -2.77 3.30 -13.28
C ASP A 220 -4.17 2.68 -13.42
N VAL A 221 -4.99 2.92 -12.43
CA VAL A 221 -6.36 2.40 -12.32
C VAL A 221 -7.28 3.00 -13.38
N ALA A 222 -7.11 4.29 -13.70
CA ALA A 222 -7.92 4.95 -14.73
C ALA A 222 -7.67 4.34 -16.12
N ARG A 223 -6.39 4.05 -16.45
CA ARG A 223 -6.05 3.35 -17.69
C ARG A 223 -6.64 1.95 -17.75
N TYR A 224 -6.56 1.19 -16.65
CA TYR A 224 -7.20 -0.13 -16.58
C TYR A 224 -8.72 -0.04 -16.85
N LEU A 225 -9.41 0.91 -16.24
CA LEU A 225 -10.85 1.10 -16.46
C LEU A 225 -11.17 1.49 -17.90
N THR A 226 -10.35 2.33 -18.53
CA THR A 226 -10.48 2.69 -19.96
C THR A 226 -10.36 1.47 -20.84
N LEU A 227 -9.31 0.65 -20.68
CA LEU A 227 -9.11 -0.57 -21.46
C LEU A 227 -10.24 -1.59 -21.25
N ARG A 228 -10.68 -1.75 -20.00
CA ARG A 228 -11.80 -2.65 -19.66
C ARG A 228 -13.11 -2.21 -20.33
N ALA A 229 -13.35 -0.91 -20.48
CA ALA A 229 -14.55 -0.36 -21.11
C ALA A 229 -14.61 -0.66 -22.65
N GLU A 230 -13.49 -1.01 -23.27
CA GLU A 230 -13.45 -1.42 -24.69
C GLU A 230 -14.12 -2.78 -24.94
N GLY A 231 -14.43 -3.55 -23.88
CA GLY A 231 -15.28 -4.75 -23.92
C GLY A 231 -14.61 -6.01 -24.44
N HIS A 232 -13.29 -6.02 -24.67
CA HIS A 232 -12.52 -7.21 -25.03
C HIS A 232 -11.76 -7.79 -23.83
N THR A 233 -11.27 -9.01 -23.94
CA THR A 233 -10.36 -9.59 -22.96
C THR A 233 -8.99 -8.94 -23.08
N LEU A 234 -8.52 -8.30 -22.00
CA LEU A 234 -7.24 -7.60 -22.00
C LEU A 234 -6.07 -8.57 -22.21
N THR A 235 -5.12 -8.17 -23.03
CA THR A 235 -3.86 -8.88 -23.26
C THR A 235 -2.86 -8.65 -22.13
N ALA A 236 -1.82 -9.48 -22.05
CA ALA A 236 -0.74 -9.28 -21.08
C ALA A 236 -0.02 -7.92 -21.25
N GLU A 237 0.10 -7.44 -22.50
CA GLU A 237 0.71 -6.14 -22.80
C GLU A 237 -0.17 -4.97 -22.31
N GLU A 238 -1.49 -5.08 -22.45
CA GLU A 238 -2.44 -4.08 -21.94
C GLU A 238 -2.41 -4.01 -20.40
N TYR A 239 -2.41 -5.16 -19.71
CA TYR A 239 -2.22 -5.19 -18.27
C TYR A 239 -0.86 -4.57 -17.85
N ALA A 240 0.21 -4.93 -18.56
CA ALA A 240 1.53 -4.37 -18.29
C ALA A 240 1.56 -2.84 -18.52
N SER A 241 0.79 -2.32 -19.48
CA SER A 241 0.69 -0.88 -19.76
C SER A 241 0.02 -0.07 -18.64
N CYS A 242 -0.72 -0.75 -17.75
CA CYS A 242 -1.29 -0.15 -16.54
C CYS A 242 -0.29 -0.11 -15.37
N CYS A 243 0.92 -0.69 -15.51
CA CYS A 243 1.84 -0.90 -14.41
C CYS A 243 3.16 -0.17 -14.63
N ILE A 244 3.63 0.54 -13.58
CA ILE A 244 4.95 1.14 -13.51
C ILE A 244 5.66 0.49 -12.32
N GLN A 245 6.90 0.00 -12.50
CA GLN A 245 7.60 -0.71 -11.43
C GLN A 245 8.98 -0.12 -11.15
N SER A 246 9.40 -0.25 -9.88
CA SER A 246 10.79 -0.01 -9.51
C SER A 246 11.73 -0.97 -10.27
N ALA A 247 12.96 -0.59 -10.34
CA ALA A 247 14.00 -1.48 -10.87
C ALA A 247 14.25 -2.65 -9.92
#